data_3b4cec331a7949b7245ebc15fbf20f5e
#
_entry.id   3b4cec331a7949b7245ebc15fbf20f5e
#
_cell.length_a   1.000
_cell.length_b   1.000
_cell.length_c   1.000
_cell.angle_alpha   90.00
_cell.angle_beta   90.00
_cell.angle_gamma   90.00
#
_symmetry.space_group_name_H-M   'P 1'
#
loop_
_entity.id
_entity.type
_entity.pdbx_description
1 polymer ?
#
loop_
_entity_poly.entity_id
_entity_poly.type
_entity_poly.pdbx_seq_one_letter_code
_entity_poly.pdbx_strand_id
1 'polypeptide(L)'
;MSDEKLFSVIIPVYNGEKTIGRTLASLISNKKWIHEVIVVDDHSRDNTIKEVEKYSDVFPITVFTSEGFHNPGVARKTGLLSATGEWVTFVDADDCLTPSSLRYVTKYLDEENLVLLHTQTIYYESGSFVPDDIGHSDYSCGGNFYLREYLINNNLMPHNTLRMAEDEYFNLLIEMFINHVDGQSVISYYDYPVYEVHHDFDDGNSFAIDNWVDYAIKYHLQCRMYLAQDLIERYGNNQEIYSEAKKELMDCFISSFMTLHALVTDENEQVDERDHLRHFRRALRLFIKLFKASKEELIEWYEHDKDHTHALYESVVASVGREFRIPESIADFINKL
;
A
#
# COMPACT_ATOMS: atom_id res chain seq x y z
N MET A 1 32.22 -4.98 -5.94
CA MET A 1 30.79 -5.27 -6.12
C MET A 1 30.70 -6.71 -6.59
N SER A 2 30.12 -7.58 -5.81
CA SER A 2 29.88 -8.96 -6.22
C SER A 2 28.86 -8.95 -7.38
N ASP A 3 29.11 -9.80 -8.39
CA ASP A 3 28.15 -10.02 -9.51
C ASP A 3 26.95 -10.87 -9.03
N GLU A 4 26.54 -10.72 -7.77
CA GLU A 4 25.54 -11.56 -7.14
C GLU A 4 24.13 -11.11 -7.53
N LYS A 5 23.30 -12.09 -7.81
CA LYS A 5 21.88 -11.92 -8.05
C LYS A 5 21.19 -11.69 -6.70
N LEU A 6 20.67 -10.49 -6.48
CA LEU A 6 20.19 -10.05 -5.17
C LEU A 6 18.68 -10.13 -5.02
N PHE A 7 17.93 -9.95 -6.12
CA PHE A 7 16.50 -9.67 -6.03
C PHE A 7 15.62 -10.89 -6.31
N SER A 8 14.70 -11.19 -5.38
CA SER A 8 13.49 -11.95 -5.69
C SER A 8 12.41 -10.97 -6.15
N VAL A 9 11.95 -11.12 -7.39
CA VAL A 9 10.85 -10.33 -7.95
C VAL A 9 9.56 -11.12 -7.76
N ILE A 10 8.62 -10.57 -7.00
CA ILE A 10 7.33 -11.22 -6.69
C ILE A 10 6.24 -10.55 -7.50
N ILE A 11 5.50 -11.34 -8.26
CA ILE A 11 4.42 -10.88 -9.15
C ILE A 11 3.11 -11.55 -8.74
N PRO A 12 2.25 -10.86 -7.95
CA PRO A 12 0.89 -11.33 -7.74
C PRO A 12 0.09 -11.17 -9.04
N VAL A 13 -0.70 -12.18 -9.42
CA VAL A 13 -1.49 -12.10 -10.66
C VAL A 13 -2.85 -12.76 -10.52
N TYR A 14 -3.86 -12.12 -11.11
CA TYR A 14 -5.19 -12.67 -11.34
C TYR A 14 -5.70 -12.23 -12.71
N ASN A 15 -5.94 -13.20 -13.62
CA ASN A 15 -6.40 -12.95 -14.99
C ASN A 15 -5.54 -11.92 -15.75
N GLY A 16 -4.21 -12.11 -15.72
CA GLY A 16 -3.23 -11.22 -16.33
C GLY A 16 -2.78 -11.63 -17.74
N GLU A 17 -3.56 -12.43 -18.48
CA GLU A 17 -3.19 -12.92 -19.82
C GLU A 17 -2.71 -11.82 -20.76
N LYS A 18 -3.31 -10.62 -20.67
CA LYS A 18 -3.00 -9.49 -21.55
C LYS A 18 -1.79 -8.66 -21.12
N THR A 19 -1.44 -8.69 -19.83
CA THR A 19 -0.50 -7.74 -19.23
C THR A 19 0.80 -8.39 -18.76
N ILE A 20 0.73 -9.59 -18.15
CA ILE A 20 1.87 -10.29 -17.52
C ILE A 20 3.08 -10.46 -18.47
N GLY A 21 2.83 -10.61 -19.78
CA GLY A 21 3.88 -10.68 -20.78
C GLY A 21 4.70 -9.39 -20.86
N ARG A 22 4.07 -8.20 -20.79
CA ARG A 22 4.75 -6.90 -20.74
C ARG A 22 5.57 -6.79 -19.47
N THR A 23 4.99 -7.13 -18.33
CA THR A 23 5.66 -7.13 -17.03
C THR A 23 6.93 -7.98 -17.05
N LEU A 24 6.84 -9.23 -17.46
CA LEU A 24 8.00 -10.14 -17.56
C LEU A 24 9.04 -9.66 -18.57
N ALA A 25 8.62 -9.08 -19.69
CA ALA A 25 9.52 -8.48 -20.68
C ALA A 25 10.33 -7.31 -20.11
N SER A 26 9.74 -6.47 -19.25
CA SER A 26 10.42 -5.35 -18.61
C SER A 26 11.59 -5.78 -17.72
N LEU A 27 11.51 -7.00 -17.16
CA LEU A 27 12.55 -7.57 -16.32
C LEU A 27 13.82 -7.97 -17.09
N ILE A 28 13.74 -8.16 -18.43
CA ILE A 28 14.85 -8.70 -19.22
C ILE A 28 16.11 -7.84 -19.11
N SER A 29 15.96 -6.52 -19.15
CA SER A 29 17.08 -5.57 -19.02
C SER A 29 17.72 -5.58 -17.63
N ASN A 30 17.00 -6.08 -16.64
CA ASN A 30 17.38 -6.20 -15.23
C ASN A 30 17.88 -7.60 -14.84
N LYS A 31 17.85 -8.58 -15.77
CA LYS A 31 18.08 -10.02 -15.53
C LYS A 31 19.36 -10.33 -14.75
N LYS A 32 20.41 -9.51 -14.93
CA LYS A 32 21.72 -9.73 -14.27
C LYS A 32 21.58 -9.74 -12.74
N TRP A 33 20.66 -8.93 -12.17
CA TRP A 33 20.50 -8.74 -10.73
C TRP A 33 19.32 -9.54 -10.14
N ILE A 34 18.49 -10.14 -11.01
CA ILE A 34 17.35 -10.94 -10.58
C ILE A 34 17.83 -12.35 -10.21
N HIS A 35 17.63 -12.72 -8.96
CA HIS A 35 17.89 -14.05 -8.43
C HIS A 35 16.82 -15.02 -8.92
N GLU A 36 15.57 -14.67 -8.76
CA GLU A 36 14.40 -15.44 -9.17
C GLU A 36 13.20 -14.53 -9.45
N VAL A 37 12.24 -15.06 -10.18
CA VAL A 37 10.92 -14.46 -10.37
C VAL A 37 9.89 -15.42 -9.77
N ILE A 38 9.09 -14.92 -8.85
CA ILE A 38 8.03 -15.67 -8.18
C ILE A 38 6.69 -15.12 -8.63
N VAL A 39 5.99 -15.88 -9.45
CA VAL A 39 4.62 -15.55 -9.86
C VAL A 39 3.65 -16.23 -8.91
N VAL A 40 2.76 -15.47 -8.29
CA VAL A 40 1.73 -16.02 -7.42
C VAL A 40 0.36 -15.82 -8.07
N ASP A 41 -0.15 -16.90 -8.64
CA ASP A 41 -1.45 -16.94 -9.33
C ASP A 41 -2.60 -17.01 -8.32
N ASP A 42 -3.44 -16.00 -8.31
CA ASP A 42 -4.64 -15.95 -7.46
C ASP A 42 -5.87 -16.55 -8.17
N HIS A 43 -5.71 -17.78 -8.68
CA HIS A 43 -6.75 -18.57 -9.35
C HIS A 43 -7.24 -17.99 -10.69
N SER A 44 -6.32 -17.60 -11.55
CA SER A 44 -6.62 -17.13 -12.91
C SER A 44 -7.42 -18.17 -13.72
N ARG A 45 -8.31 -17.69 -14.57
CA ARG A 45 -9.19 -18.50 -15.41
C ARG A 45 -8.92 -18.34 -16.90
N ASP A 46 -8.01 -17.44 -17.25
CA ASP A 46 -7.54 -17.14 -18.59
C ASP A 46 -6.22 -17.88 -18.91
N ASN A 47 -5.47 -17.43 -19.91
CA ASN A 47 -4.20 -18.04 -20.28
C ASN A 47 -2.99 -17.44 -19.54
N THR A 48 -3.17 -16.77 -18.40
CA THR A 48 -2.08 -16.13 -17.63
C THR A 48 -0.85 -17.05 -17.49
N ILE A 49 -1.04 -18.28 -17.03
CA ILE A 49 0.08 -19.20 -16.77
C ILE A 49 0.81 -19.60 -18.07
N LYS A 50 0.09 -19.73 -19.18
CA LYS A 50 0.72 -19.99 -20.49
C LYS A 50 1.58 -18.81 -20.96
N GLU A 51 1.18 -17.58 -20.63
CA GLU A 51 2.00 -16.39 -20.92
C GLU A 51 3.27 -16.40 -20.05
N VAL A 52 3.18 -16.74 -18.78
CA VAL A 52 4.33 -16.88 -17.87
C VAL A 52 5.32 -17.94 -18.38
N GLU A 53 4.83 -19.09 -18.82
CA GLU A 53 5.65 -20.21 -19.32
C GLU A 53 6.59 -19.80 -20.47
N LYS A 54 6.22 -18.81 -21.28
CA LYS A 54 7.07 -18.29 -22.38
C LYS A 54 8.40 -17.70 -21.91
N TYR A 55 8.51 -17.34 -20.64
CA TYR A 55 9.70 -16.72 -20.06
C TYR A 55 10.53 -17.68 -19.21
N SER A 56 10.17 -18.96 -19.11
CA SER A 56 10.85 -19.96 -18.29
C SER A 56 12.31 -20.19 -18.68
N ASP A 57 12.65 -20.01 -19.97
CA ASP A 57 14.04 -20.07 -20.45
C ASP A 57 14.82 -18.76 -20.19
N VAL A 58 14.13 -17.67 -19.84
CA VAL A 58 14.74 -16.36 -19.61
C VAL A 58 15.11 -16.18 -18.15
N PHE A 59 14.24 -16.59 -17.24
CA PHE A 59 14.40 -16.43 -15.78
C PHE A 59 14.20 -17.78 -15.07
N PRO A 60 14.76 -17.97 -13.86
CA PRO A 60 14.29 -18.99 -12.94
C PRO A 60 12.92 -18.53 -12.39
N ILE A 61 11.84 -18.94 -13.06
CA ILE A 61 10.47 -18.62 -12.65
C ILE A 61 9.90 -19.78 -11.85
N THR A 62 9.32 -19.46 -10.69
CA THR A 62 8.49 -20.38 -9.92
C THR A 62 7.07 -19.82 -9.84
N VAL A 63 6.08 -20.67 -10.12
CA VAL A 63 4.67 -20.32 -10.04
C VAL A 63 4.08 -20.99 -8.80
N PHE A 64 3.45 -20.18 -7.94
CA PHE A 64 2.65 -20.65 -6.81
C PHE A 64 1.19 -20.29 -7.03
N THR A 65 0.29 -21.09 -6.46
CA THR A 65 -1.12 -20.71 -6.35
C THR A 65 -1.36 -20.05 -4.98
N SER A 66 -2.03 -18.91 -4.95
CA SER A 66 -2.40 -18.22 -3.71
C SER A 66 -3.35 -19.10 -2.87
N GLU A 67 -3.21 -19.07 -1.55
CA GLU A 67 -4.19 -19.68 -0.64
C GLU A 67 -5.47 -18.82 -0.48
N GLY A 68 -5.42 -17.57 -0.93
CA GLY A 68 -6.54 -16.63 -0.95
C GLY A 68 -7.34 -16.68 -2.24
N PHE A 69 -8.43 -15.89 -2.28
CA PHE A 69 -9.19 -15.62 -3.48
C PHE A 69 -9.37 -14.13 -3.62
N HIS A 70 -8.90 -13.56 -4.72
CA HIS A 70 -8.96 -12.12 -5.01
C HIS A 70 -8.40 -11.28 -3.84
N ASN A 71 -7.20 -11.67 -3.40
CA ASN A 71 -6.52 -10.99 -2.29
C ASN A 71 -5.02 -10.83 -2.59
N PRO A 72 -4.60 -9.68 -3.12
CA PRO A 72 -3.20 -9.44 -3.48
C PRO A 72 -2.26 -9.51 -2.28
N GLY A 73 -2.72 -9.16 -1.06
CA GLY A 73 -1.94 -9.28 0.16
C GLY A 73 -1.56 -10.73 0.48
N VAL A 74 -2.49 -11.70 0.29
CA VAL A 74 -2.19 -13.13 0.46
C VAL A 74 -1.21 -13.60 -0.61
N ALA A 75 -1.38 -13.16 -1.85
CA ALA A 75 -0.46 -13.52 -2.93
C ALA A 75 0.95 -12.96 -2.68
N ARG A 76 1.08 -11.67 -2.29
CA ARG A 76 2.37 -11.06 -1.93
C ARG A 76 3.02 -11.77 -0.74
N LYS A 77 2.25 -12.12 0.30
CA LYS A 77 2.76 -12.88 1.45
C LYS A 77 3.26 -14.26 1.04
N THR A 78 2.54 -14.98 0.19
CA THR A 78 2.96 -16.30 -0.34
C THR A 78 4.28 -16.17 -1.07
N GLY A 79 4.43 -15.16 -1.92
CA GLY A 79 5.67 -14.88 -2.62
C GLY A 79 6.83 -14.53 -1.69
N LEU A 80 6.59 -13.66 -0.71
CA LEU A 80 7.60 -13.26 0.28
C LEU A 80 8.13 -14.44 1.09
N LEU A 81 7.24 -15.32 1.54
CA LEU A 81 7.63 -16.52 2.30
C LEU A 81 8.37 -17.55 1.45
N SER A 82 8.15 -17.56 0.13
CA SER A 82 8.81 -18.44 -0.82
C SER A 82 10.11 -17.89 -1.38
N ALA A 83 10.34 -16.58 -1.24
CA ALA A 83 11.52 -15.90 -1.74
C ALA A 83 12.80 -16.36 -1.03
N THR A 84 13.91 -16.40 -1.79
CA THR A 84 15.24 -16.81 -1.32
C THR A 84 16.32 -15.77 -1.58
N GLY A 85 16.03 -14.75 -2.38
CA GLY A 85 16.92 -13.61 -2.60
C GLY A 85 17.12 -12.79 -1.34
N GLU A 86 18.16 -12.01 -1.31
CA GLU A 86 18.49 -11.11 -0.19
C GLU A 86 17.46 -9.99 -0.07
N TRP A 87 17.14 -9.37 -1.20
CA TRP A 87 16.14 -8.31 -1.32
C TRP A 87 14.92 -8.78 -2.09
N VAL A 88 13.76 -8.28 -1.70
CA VAL A 88 12.48 -8.54 -2.35
C VAL A 88 11.94 -7.25 -2.93
N THR A 89 11.37 -7.32 -4.12
CA THR A 89 10.52 -6.27 -4.70
C THR A 89 9.24 -6.87 -5.25
N PHE A 90 8.15 -6.12 -5.16
CA PHE A 90 6.87 -6.49 -5.75
C PHE A 90 6.68 -5.75 -7.06
N VAL A 91 6.12 -6.46 -8.04
CA VAL A 91 5.75 -5.89 -9.34
C VAL A 91 4.36 -6.40 -9.69
N ASP A 92 3.40 -5.50 -9.85
CA ASP A 92 2.06 -5.89 -10.23
C ASP A 92 2.03 -6.42 -11.68
N ALA A 93 1.13 -7.34 -11.99
CA ALA A 93 1.14 -8.08 -13.25
C ALA A 93 0.78 -7.24 -14.49
N ASP A 94 0.44 -5.98 -14.30
CA ASP A 94 0.15 -4.98 -15.32
C ASP A 94 1.15 -3.83 -15.37
N ASP A 95 2.14 -3.82 -14.46
CA ASP A 95 3.16 -2.78 -14.33
C ASP A 95 4.54 -3.25 -14.82
N CYS A 96 5.52 -2.34 -14.81
CA CYS A 96 6.85 -2.60 -15.33
C CYS A 96 7.96 -2.08 -14.40
N LEU A 97 9.14 -2.71 -14.45
CA LEU A 97 10.37 -2.09 -14.00
C LEU A 97 11.00 -1.29 -15.13
N THR A 98 11.51 -0.11 -14.81
CA THR A 98 12.23 0.69 -15.79
C THR A 98 13.50 -0.02 -16.27
N PRO A 99 13.94 0.21 -17.51
CA PRO A 99 15.10 -0.47 -18.07
C PRO A 99 16.38 -0.29 -17.26
N SER A 100 17.01 -1.40 -16.89
CA SER A 100 18.29 -1.43 -16.15
C SER A 100 18.27 -0.74 -14.78
N SER A 101 17.09 -0.49 -14.20
CA SER A 101 16.93 0.21 -12.92
C SER A 101 17.59 -0.52 -11.76
N LEU A 102 17.52 -1.85 -11.69
CA LEU A 102 18.15 -2.63 -10.63
C LEU A 102 19.66 -2.42 -10.52
N ARG A 103 20.32 -2.09 -11.64
CA ARG A 103 21.74 -1.70 -11.62
C ARG A 103 22.01 -0.46 -10.76
N TYR A 104 21.09 0.46 -10.74
CA TYR A 104 21.23 1.69 -9.96
C TYR A 104 20.82 1.45 -8.51
N VAL A 105 19.75 0.69 -8.28
CA VAL A 105 19.29 0.28 -6.95
C VAL A 105 20.43 -0.39 -6.16
N THR A 106 21.17 -1.33 -6.75
CA THR A 106 22.27 -2.05 -6.05
C THR A 106 23.35 -1.14 -5.46
N LYS A 107 23.47 0.11 -5.91
CA LYS A 107 24.45 1.07 -5.35
C LYS A 107 24.04 1.66 -4.00
N TYR A 108 22.75 1.57 -3.69
CA TYR A 108 22.17 2.13 -2.46
C TYR A 108 21.94 1.06 -1.40
N LEU A 109 21.96 -0.22 -1.78
CA LEU A 109 21.74 -1.32 -0.83
C LEU A 109 22.91 -1.57 0.15
N ASP A 110 24.07 -0.94 -0.09
CA ASP A 110 25.23 -1.01 0.80
C ASP A 110 25.14 0.00 1.99
N GLU A 111 24.03 0.74 2.10
CA GLU A 111 23.78 1.64 3.23
C GLU A 111 23.64 0.84 4.53
N GLU A 112 24.35 1.26 5.57
CA GLU A 112 24.36 0.56 6.85
C GLU A 112 22.94 0.54 7.47
N ASN A 113 22.49 -0.63 7.89
CA ASN A 113 21.16 -0.86 8.49
C ASN A 113 19.96 -0.57 7.57
N LEU A 114 20.17 -0.42 6.27
CA LEU A 114 19.06 -0.26 5.33
C LEU A 114 18.20 -1.51 5.28
N VAL A 115 16.90 -1.36 5.44
CA VAL A 115 15.92 -2.45 5.40
C VAL A 115 14.77 -2.20 4.43
N LEU A 116 14.53 -0.94 4.09
CA LEU A 116 13.52 -0.52 3.12
C LEU A 116 14.08 0.63 2.27
N LEU A 117 14.03 0.46 0.96
CA LEU A 117 14.37 1.48 -0.01
C LEU A 117 13.15 1.82 -0.84
N HIS A 118 12.64 3.03 -0.71
CA HIS A 118 11.61 3.59 -1.57
C HIS A 118 12.24 4.16 -2.85
N THR A 119 11.57 3.97 -3.97
CA THR A 119 11.98 4.52 -5.26
C THR A 119 10.85 5.34 -5.89
N GLN A 120 11.19 6.10 -6.93
CA GLN A 120 10.17 6.85 -7.65
C GLN A 120 9.38 5.95 -8.61
N THR A 121 8.10 6.28 -8.73
CA THR A 121 7.16 5.69 -9.69
C THR A 121 6.82 6.70 -10.76
N ILE A 122 6.70 6.25 -11.98
CA ILE A 122 6.16 7.04 -13.11
C ILE A 122 4.87 6.40 -13.61
N TYR A 123 3.95 7.24 -14.07
CA TYR A 123 2.61 6.82 -14.45
C TYR A 123 2.40 6.96 -15.96
N TYR A 124 1.74 5.96 -16.54
CA TYR A 124 1.30 5.94 -17.92
C TYR A 124 -0.21 5.78 -17.98
N GLU A 125 -0.87 6.71 -18.67
CA GLU A 125 -2.30 6.61 -18.96
C GLU A 125 -2.51 6.36 -20.46
N SER A 126 -3.23 5.28 -20.81
CA SER A 126 -3.47 4.88 -22.18
C SER A 126 -2.20 4.85 -23.06
N GLY A 127 -1.09 4.39 -22.47
CA GLY A 127 0.22 4.29 -23.12
C GLY A 127 0.99 5.61 -23.25
N SER A 128 0.51 6.72 -22.65
CA SER A 128 1.18 8.01 -22.66
C SER A 128 1.74 8.35 -21.28
N PHE A 129 3.00 8.78 -21.23
CA PHE A 129 3.66 9.23 -19.99
C PHE A 129 2.94 10.47 -19.42
N VAL A 130 2.71 10.46 -18.11
CA VAL A 130 2.13 11.58 -17.34
C VAL A 130 3.24 12.31 -16.59
N PRO A 131 3.73 13.45 -17.08
CA PRO A 131 4.96 14.09 -16.57
C PRO A 131 4.84 14.66 -15.15
N ASP A 132 3.63 15.03 -14.73
CA ASP A 132 3.37 15.70 -13.46
C ASP A 132 3.14 14.70 -12.30
N ASP A 133 3.21 13.41 -12.60
CA ASP A 133 2.94 12.36 -11.64
C ASP A 133 4.19 11.47 -11.44
N ILE A 134 5.26 12.10 -10.98
CA ILE A 134 6.49 11.44 -10.57
C ILE A 134 6.63 11.63 -9.07
N GLY A 135 6.55 10.55 -8.30
CA GLY A 135 6.66 10.63 -6.85
C GLY A 135 7.11 9.34 -6.21
N HIS A 136 7.47 9.42 -4.94
CA HIS A 136 7.62 8.24 -4.10
C HIS A 136 6.23 7.73 -3.75
N SER A 137 6.00 6.44 -3.96
CA SER A 137 4.78 5.80 -3.52
C SER A 137 4.98 5.23 -2.13
N ASP A 138 4.75 6.04 -1.11
CA ASP A 138 4.86 5.60 0.30
C ASP A 138 3.80 4.55 0.65
N TYR A 139 2.74 4.47 -0.15
CA TYR A 139 1.62 3.58 0.09
C TYR A 139 1.57 2.36 -0.84
N SER A 140 2.34 2.34 -1.95
CA SER A 140 2.41 1.19 -2.84
C SER A 140 3.59 0.28 -2.54
N CYS A 141 3.43 -1.03 -2.70
CA CYS A 141 4.55 -1.98 -2.64
C CYS A 141 5.38 -1.99 -3.94
N GLY A 142 4.81 -1.52 -5.04
CA GLY A 142 5.45 -1.54 -6.35
C GLY A 142 6.72 -0.70 -6.40
N GLY A 143 7.82 -1.29 -6.89
CA GLY A 143 9.10 -0.60 -7.02
C GLY A 143 9.87 -0.34 -5.73
N ASN A 144 9.35 -0.70 -4.58
CA ASN A 144 10.07 -0.65 -3.32
C ASN A 144 10.90 -1.92 -3.10
N PHE A 145 12.00 -1.80 -2.34
CA PHE A 145 12.92 -2.90 -2.08
C PHE A 145 13.01 -3.14 -0.59
N TYR A 146 12.79 -4.39 -0.20
CA TYR A 146 12.71 -4.82 1.19
C TYR A 146 13.80 -5.83 1.50
N LEU A 147 14.53 -5.66 2.59
CA LEU A 147 15.45 -6.67 3.10
C LEU A 147 14.66 -7.86 3.63
N ARG A 148 14.65 -8.98 2.87
CA ARG A 148 13.78 -10.13 3.12
C ARG A 148 13.92 -10.69 4.53
N GLU A 149 15.15 -10.91 4.99
CA GLU A 149 15.40 -11.50 6.31
C GLU A 149 14.85 -10.62 7.44
N TYR A 150 14.92 -9.31 7.29
CA TYR A 150 14.35 -8.36 8.26
C TYR A 150 12.83 -8.52 8.38
N LEU A 151 12.12 -8.62 7.26
CA LEU A 151 10.67 -8.81 7.26
C LEU A 151 10.28 -10.14 7.93
N ILE A 152 10.98 -11.22 7.58
CA ILE A 152 10.69 -12.56 8.10
C ILE A 152 10.94 -12.61 9.61
N ASN A 153 12.10 -12.14 10.07
CA ASN A 153 12.52 -12.21 11.47
C ASN A 153 11.62 -11.39 12.41
N ASN A 154 11.09 -10.27 11.90
CA ASN A 154 10.19 -9.39 12.66
C ASN A 154 8.71 -9.66 12.39
N ASN A 155 8.38 -10.69 11.59
CA ASN A 155 7.01 -11.04 11.19
C ASN A 155 6.23 -9.84 10.62
N LEU A 156 6.90 -9.02 9.79
CA LEU A 156 6.31 -7.90 9.07
C LEU A 156 5.77 -8.44 7.74
N MET A 157 4.47 -8.66 7.66
CA MET A 157 3.84 -9.38 6.55
C MET A 157 2.67 -8.61 5.96
N PRO A 158 2.44 -8.72 4.63
CA PRO A 158 1.21 -8.26 4.02
C PRO A 158 -0.04 -8.84 4.70
N HIS A 159 -1.12 -8.06 4.75
CA HIS A 159 -2.32 -8.43 5.50
C HIS A 159 -3.19 -9.45 4.74
N ASN A 160 -3.70 -10.46 5.46
CA ASN A 160 -4.42 -11.58 4.85
C ASN A 160 -5.89 -11.30 4.49
N THR A 161 -6.52 -10.28 5.06
CA THR A 161 -7.96 -10.02 4.91
C THR A 161 -8.27 -8.69 4.23
N LEU A 162 -7.31 -7.78 4.14
CA LEU A 162 -7.45 -6.56 3.34
C LEU A 162 -7.42 -6.95 1.86
N ARG A 163 -8.41 -6.46 1.11
CA ARG A 163 -8.50 -6.63 -0.35
C ARG A 163 -8.09 -5.37 -1.10
N MET A 164 -8.03 -4.26 -0.39
CA MET A 164 -7.61 -2.95 -0.85
C MET A 164 -6.82 -2.29 0.26
N ALA A 165 -5.87 -1.43 -0.08
CA ALA A 165 -4.94 -0.77 0.84
C ALA A 165 -4.11 -1.76 1.70
N GLU A 166 -3.92 -2.97 1.21
CA GLU A 166 -3.06 -3.97 1.86
C GLU A 166 -1.57 -3.66 1.71
N ASP A 167 -1.20 -2.97 0.65
CA ASP A 167 0.12 -2.42 0.40
C ASP A 167 0.41 -1.22 1.31
N GLU A 168 -0.53 -0.30 1.45
CA GLU A 168 -0.47 0.79 2.43
C GLU A 168 -0.31 0.25 3.87
N TYR A 169 -1.13 -0.75 4.25
CA TYR A 169 -0.97 -1.42 5.54
C TYR A 169 0.43 -1.98 5.73
N PHE A 170 0.97 -2.62 4.71
CA PHE A 170 2.26 -3.29 4.79
C PHE A 170 3.41 -2.30 4.97
N ASN A 171 3.46 -1.23 4.19
CA ASN A 171 4.47 -0.20 4.31
C ASN A 171 4.39 0.50 5.67
N LEU A 172 3.22 0.92 6.09
CA LEU A 172 3.03 1.56 7.39
C LEU A 172 3.40 0.65 8.57
N LEU A 173 3.08 -0.65 8.49
CA LEU A 173 3.50 -1.60 9.52
C LEU A 173 5.03 -1.65 9.65
N ILE A 174 5.75 -1.64 8.52
CA ILE A 174 7.21 -1.64 8.50
C ILE A 174 7.76 -0.32 9.07
N GLU A 175 7.26 0.80 8.59
CA GLU A 175 7.69 2.14 9.03
C GLU A 175 7.46 2.35 10.53
N MET A 176 6.28 2.03 11.02
CA MET A 176 5.96 2.16 12.44
C MET A 176 6.82 1.22 13.31
N PHE A 177 7.10 0.02 12.82
CA PHE A 177 8.00 -0.90 13.51
C PHE A 177 9.42 -0.34 13.59
N ILE A 178 9.97 0.15 12.48
CA ILE A 178 11.31 0.74 12.42
C ILE A 178 11.41 1.95 13.36
N ASN A 179 10.46 2.87 13.26
CA ASN A 179 10.52 4.14 13.98
C ASN A 179 10.29 4.02 15.50
N HIS A 180 9.49 3.05 15.95
CA HIS A 180 9.02 2.97 17.34
C HIS A 180 9.39 1.70 18.08
N VAL A 181 9.86 0.65 17.39
CA VAL A 181 10.26 -0.62 18.03
C VAL A 181 11.73 -0.89 17.84
N ASP A 182 12.19 -0.90 16.60
CA ASP A 182 13.56 -1.22 16.25
C ASP A 182 14.50 -0.03 16.53
N GLY A 183 14.20 1.15 15.98
CA GLY A 183 14.93 2.40 16.21
C GLY A 183 16.37 2.45 15.69
N GLN A 184 16.82 1.41 14.96
CA GLN A 184 18.20 1.29 14.43
C GLN A 184 18.24 1.09 12.92
N SER A 185 17.21 0.46 12.37
CA SER A 185 17.10 0.21 10.94
C SER A 185 16.73 1.48 10.17
N VAL A 186 17.13 1.53 8.90
CA VAL A 186 17.03 2.70 8.04
C VAL A 186 16.01 2.45 6.93
N ILE A 187 15.18 3.47 6.70
CA ILE A 187 14.36 3.64 5.49
C ILE A 187 15.05 4.70 4.64
N SER A 188 15.32 4.41 3.39
CA SER A 188 15.94 5.37 2.48
C SER A 188 15.06 5.64 1.27
N TYR A 189 15.26 6.80 0.64
CA TYR A 189 14.53 7.23 -0.53
C TYR A 189 15.49 7.47 -1.68
N TYR A 190 15.20 6.86 -2.81
CA TYR A 190 16.00 6.97 -4.01
C TYR A 190 15.26 7.72 -5.11
N ASP A 191 15.73 8.92 -5.41
CA ASP A 191 15.14 9.81 -6.43
C ASP A 191 15.47 9.37 -7.86
N TYR A 192 15.05 8.16 -8.20
CA TYR A 192 15.16 7.60 -9.54
C TYR A 192 13.95 6.73 -9.85
N PRO A 193 13.32 6.91 -11.02
CA PRO A 193 12.15 6.12 -11.38
C PRO A 193 12.58 4.68 -11.70
N VAL A 194 12.11 3.77 -10.85
CA VAL A 194 12.35 2.32 -10.96
C VAL A 194 11.10 1.58 -11.41
N TYR A 195 9.94 2.15 -11.17
CA TYR A 195 8.66 1.52 -11.37
C TYR A 195 7.77 2.32 -12.34
N GLU A 196 7.06 1.62 -13.21
CA GLU A 196 6.13 2.18 -14.16
C GLU A 196 4.74 1.60 -13.92
N VAL A 197 3.80 2.45 -13.51
CA VAL A 197 2.38 2.10 -13.38
C VAL A 197 1.68 2.36 -14.70
N HIS A 198 0.99 1.37 -15.22
CA HIS A 198 0.28 1.42 -16.48
C HIS A 198 -1.23 1.32 -16.29
N HIS A 199 -1.92 2.45 -16.37
CA HIS A 199 -3.38 2.51 -16.38
C HIS A 199 -3.91 2.28 -17.81
N ASP A 200 -4.08 1.01 -18.16
CA ASP A 200 -4.71 0.61 -19.43
C ASP A 200 -6.22 0.45 -19.18
N PHE A 201 -7.01 1.45 -19.58
CA PHE A 201 -8.46 1.56 -19.30
C PHE A 201 -9.34 0.40 -19.82
N ASP A 202 -8.80 -0.52 -20.62
CA ASP A 202 -9.55 -1.63 -21.23
C ASP A 202 -9.56 -2.93 -20.40
N ASP A 203 -8.82 -3.00 -19.29
CA ASP A 203 -8.57 -4.28 -18.62
C ASP A 203 -9.54 -4.60 -17.47
N GLY A 204 -10.38 -3.66 -17.04
CA GLY A 204 -11.41 -3.89 -16.01
C GLY A 204 -10.86 -4.26 -14.60
N ASN A 205 -9.54 -4.23 -14.42
CA ASN A 205 -8.87 -4.63 -13.18
C ASN A 205 -8.47 -3.45 -12.29
N SER A 206 -8.58 -2.22 -12.78
CA SER A 206 -8.27 -0.99 -12.02
C SER A 206 -9.39 -0.64 -11.04
N PHE A 207 -9.59 -1.48 -10.03
CA PHE A 207 -10.68 -1.33 -9.06
C PHE A 207 -10.60 -0.02 -8.26
N ALA A 208 -9.39 0.50 -8.03
CA ALA A 208 -9.17 1.70 -7.23
C ALA A 208 -9.68 2.98 -7.90
N ILE A 209 -9.54 3.11 -9.22
CA ILE A 209 -9.95 4.32 -9.97
C ILE A 209 -11.47 4.42 -10.06
N ASP A 210 -12.16 3.30 -10.29
CA ASP A 210 -13.62 3.28 -10.42
C ASP A 210 -14.35 3.50 -9.08
N ASN A 211 -13.65 3.31 -7.95
CA ASN A 211 -14.21 3.35 -6.60
C ASN A 211 -13.38 4.20 -5.64
N TRP A 212 -12.77 5.30 -6.12
CA TRP A 212 -11.90 6.13 -5.30
C TRP A 212 -12.55 6.65 -4.00
N VAL A 213 -13.86 6.90 -4.02
CA VAL A 213 -14.65 7.32 -2.85
C VAL A 213 -14.64 6.23 -1.77
N ASP A 214 -14.91 4.99 -2.19
CA ASP A 214 -14.85 3.83 -1.30
C ASP A 214 -13.42 3.61 -0.81
N TYR A 215 -12.42 3.83 -1.65
CA TYR A 215 -11.01 3.75 -1.28
C TYR A 215 -10.68 4.79 -0.21
N ALA A 216 -10.94 6.07 -0.48
CA ALA A 216 -10.60 7.17 0.41
C ALA A 216 -11.32 7.14 1.78
N ILE A 217 -12.50 6.52 1.87
CA ILE A 217 -13.27 6.48 3.12
C ILE A 217 -13.20 5.11 3.78
N LYS A 218 -13.53 4.06 3.04
CA LYS A 218 -13.78 2.72 3.57
C LYS A 218 -12.51 1.91 3.73
N TYR A 219 -11.66 1.88 2.71
CA TYR A 219 -10.48 1.02 2.69
C TYR A 219 -9.33 1.63 3.49
N HIS A 220 -9.11 2.92 3.41
CA HIS A 220 -8.17 3.65 4.27
C HIS A 220 -8.50 3.46 5.75
N LEU A 221 -9.75 3.69 6.13
CA LEU A 221 -10.19 3.52 7.52
C LEU A 221 -10.05 2.06 7.96
N GLN A 222 -10.33 1.10 7.07
CA GLN A 222 -10.14 -0.33 7.34
C GLN A 222 -8.65 -0.68 7.53
N CYS A 223 -7.78 -0.15 6.69
CA CYS A 223 -6.33 -0.29 6.79
C CYS A 223 -5.83 0.17 8.17
N ARG A 224 -6.14 1.40 8.58
CA ARG A 224 -5.74 1.94 9.89
C ARG A 224 -6.32 1.17 11.08
N MET A 225 -7.53 0.66 10.95
CA MET A 225 -8.14 -0.19 11.97
C MET A 225 -7.35 -1.49 12.20
N TYR A 226 -6.97 -2.19 11.12
CA TYR A 226 -6.18 -3.41 11.23
C TYR A 226 -4.76 -3.11 11.69
N LEU A 227 -4.15 -2.03 11.19
CA LEU A 227 -2.83 -1.60 11.62
C LEU A 227 -2.80 -1.32 13.13
N ALA A 228 -3.73 -0.51 13.62
CA ALA A 228 -3.84 -0.20 15.05
C ALA A 228 -4.08 -1.47 15.89
N GLN A 229 -4.93 -2.37 15.44
CA GLN A 229 -5.18 -3.64 16.13
C GLN A 229 -3.91 -4.48 16.21
N ASP A 230 -3.21 -4.69 15.10
CA ASP A 230 -2.00 -5.52 15.05
C ASP A 230 -0.85 -4.92 15.87
N LEU A 231 -0.67 -3.59 15.80
CA LEU A 231 0.36 -2.90 16.58
C LEU A 231 0.09 -2.99 18.08
N ILE A 232 -1.16 -2.81 18.51
CA ILE A 232 -1.53 -2.92 19.93
C ILE A 232 -1.45 -4.36 20.41
N GLU A 233 -1.86 -5.35 19.61
CA GLU A 233 -1.74 -6.76 19.98
C GLU A 233 -0.28 -7.21 20.15
N ARG A 234 0.62 -6.72 19.28
CA ARG A 234 2.05 -7.09 19.30
C ARG A 234 2.88 -6.26 20.28
N TYR A 235 2.63 -4.95 20.34
CA TYR A 235 3.51 -3.96 20.96
C TYR A 235 2.80 -3.02 21.92
N GLY A 236 1.57 -3.32 22.37
CA GLY A 236 0.74 -2.42 23.19
C GLY A 236 1.33 -2.01 24.55
N ASN A 237 2.41 -2.63 24.97
CA ASN A 237 3.20 -2.18 26.15
C ASN A 237 4.19 -1.06 25.83
N ASN A 238 4.47 -0.80 24.54
CA ASN A 238 5.29 0.32 24.09
C ASN A 238 4.40 1.57 23.97
N GLN A 239 4.70 2.60 24.77
CA GLN A 239 3.89 3.82 24.85
C GLN A 239 3.96 4.66 23.55
N GLU A 240 5.08 4.63 22.85
CA GLU A 240 5.24 5.36 21.59
C GLU A 240 4.37 4.74 20.51
N ILE A 241 4.44 3.43 20.31
CA ILE A 241 3.57 2.70 19.38
C ILE A 241 2.09 2.90 19.75
N TYR A 242 1.77 2.83 21.03
CA TYR A 242 0.39 3.03 21.48
C TYR A 242 -0.13 4.41 21.08
N SER A 243 0.68 5.45 21.33
CA SER A 243 0.32 6.83 20.99
C SER A 243 0.21 7.06 19.50
N GLU A 244 1.15 6.54 18.71
CA GLU A 244 1.15 6.72 17.27
C GLU A 244 0.04 5.93 16.59
N ALA A 245 -0.20 4.67 16.96
CA ALA A 245 -1.33 3.89 16.44
C ALA A 245 -2.68 4.55 16.75
N LYS A 246 -2.81 5.19 17.93
CA LYS A 246 -3.98 5.95 18.31
C LYS A 246 -4.17 7.17 17.41
N LYS A 247 -3.12 7.95 17.22
CA LYS A 247 -3.09 9.14 16.38
C LYS A 247 -3.45 8.79 14.93
N GLU A 248 -2.78 7.81 14.33
CA GLU A 248 -3.03 7.35 12.97
C GLU A 248 -4.51 6.97 12.74
N LEU A 249 -5.11 6.25 13.68
CA LEU A 249 -6.53 5.89 13.56
C LEU A 249 -7.45 7.11 13.72
N MET A 250 -7.12 8.05 14.60
CA MET A 250 -7.89 9.28 14.78
C MET A 250 -7.82 10.17 13.55
N ASP A 251 -6.63 10.39 13.01
CA ASP A 251 -6.40 11.24 11.83
C ASP A 251 -7.10 10.67 10.60
N CYS A 252 -7.01 9.35 10.40
CA CYS A 252 -7.73 8.68 9.34
C CYS A 252 -9.26 8.76 9.52
N PHE A 253 -9.77 8.65 10.74
CA PHE A 253 -11.19 8.81 11.01
C PHE A 253 -11.66 10.22 10.65
N ILE A 254 -10.91 11.24 11.02
CA ILE A 254 -11.23 12.65 10.78
C ILE A 254 -11.14 12.97 9.28
N SER A 255 -10.06 12.59 8.60
CA SER A 255 -9.91 12.83 7.16
C SER A 255 -10.97 12.10 6.35
N SER A 256 -11.31 10.86 6.70
CA SER A 256 -12.42 10.13 6.08
C SER A 256 -13.78 10.81 6.32
N PHE A 257 -13.99 11.39 7.52
CA PHE A 257 -15.19 12.18 7.80
C PHE A 257 -15.26 13.44 6.94
N MET A 258 -14.14 14.19 6.81
CA MET A 258 -14.08 15.37 5.95
C MET A 258 -14.35 15.04 4.49
N THR A 259 -13.78 13.93 4.00
CA THR A 259 -14.01 13.42 2.64
C THR A 259 -15.50 13.11 2.42
N LEU A 260 -16.11 12.36 3.33
CA LEU A 260 -17.55 12.07 3.25
C LEU A 260 -18.39 13.35 3.27
N HIS A 261 -18.05 14.32 4.12
CA HIS A 261 -18.74 15.60 4.19
C HIS A 261 -18.62 16.40 2.88
N ALA A 262 -17.43 16.45 2.28
CA ALA A 262 -17.21 17.10 1.01
C ALA A 262 -18.06 16.49 -0.11
N LEU A 263 -18.15 15.16 -0.16
CA LEU A 263 -18.87 14.43 -1.20
C LEU A 263 -20.40 14.48 -1.05
N VAL A 264 -20.91 14.34 0.18
CA VAL A 264 -22.37 14.41 0.45
C VAL A 264 -22.92 15.82 0.19
N THR A 265 -22.10 16.86 0.30
CA THR A 265 -22.49 18.24 -0.01
C THR A 265 -22.43 18.56 -1.50
N ASP A 266 -21.97 17.65 -2.34
CA ASP A 266 -21.96 17.79 -3.80
C ASP A 266 -23.22 17.18 -4.42
N GLU A 267 -24.00 18.01 -5.12
CA GLU A 267 -25.22 17.58 -5.80
C GLU A 267 -24.95 16.60 -6.97
N ASN A 268 -23.70 16.50 -7.43
CA ASN A 268 -23.30 15.65 -8.56
C ASN A 268 -22.80 14.27 -8.11
N GLU A 269 -22.55 14.04 -6.81
CA GLU A 269 -22.02 12.79 -6.30
C GLU A 269 -23.10 11.91 -5.67
N GLN A 270 -23.18 10.65 -6.10
CA GLN A 270 -24.06 9.65 -5.50
C GLN A 270 -23.27 8.79 -4.50
N VAL A 271 -23.26 9.21 -3.23
CA VAL A 271 -22.58 8.49 -2.14
C VAL A 271 -23.59 7.70 -1.30
N ASP A 272 -23.37 6.40 -1.11
CA ASP A 272 -24.15 5.61 -0.15
C ASP A 272 -23.70 5.90 1.29
N GLU A 273 -24.21 6.99 1.85
CA GLU A 273 -23.93 7.42 3.23
C GLU A 273 -24.16 6.28 4.26
N ARG A 274 -25.12 5.39 4.03
CA ARG A 274 -25.44 4.32 5.00
C ARG A 274 -24.34 3.27 5.10
N ASP A 275 -23.70 2.92 3.98
CA ASP A 275 -22.60 1.96 3.99
C ASP A 275 -21.36 2.58 4.65
N HIS A 276 -21.02 3.82 4.33
CA HIS A 276 -19.93 4.53 4.98
C HIS A 276 -20.13 4.69 6.49
N LEU A 277 -21.32 5.08 6.95
CA LEU A 277 -21.65 5.16 8.37
C LEU A 277 -21.44 3.83 9.12
N ARG A 278 -21.60 2.69 8.46
CA ARG A 278 -21.30 1.38 9.06
C ARG A 278 -19.81 1.23 9.37
N HIS A 279 -18.94 1.68 8.46
CA HIS A 279 -17.48 1.64 8.63
C HIS A 279 -17.03 2.59 9.73
N PHE A 280 -17.54 3.82 9.77
CA PHE A 280 -17.28 4.76 10.86
C PHE A 280 -17.70 4.21 12.23
N ARG A 281 -18.87 3.59 12.34
CA ARG A 281 -19.31 2.92 13.59
C ARG A 281 -18.36 1.81 14.02
N ARG A 282 -17.84 1.05 13.06
CA ARG A 282 -16.88 -0.02 13.36
C ARG A 282 -15.56 0.56 13.83
N ALA A 283 -15.05 1.59 13.17
CA ALA A 283 -13.82 2.28 13.55
C ALA A 283 -13.92 2.92 14.94
N LEU A 284 -15.00 3.64 15.21
CA LEU A 284 -15.25 4.26 16.52
C LEU A 284 -15.32 3.22 17.66
N ARG A 285 -16.01 2.09 17.44
CA ARG A 285 -16.05 1.00 18.43
C ARG A 285 -14.68 0.40 18.68
N LEU A 286 -13.89 0.23 17.63
CA LEU A 286 -12.52 -0.28 17.75
C LEU A 286 -11.63 0.72 18.50
N PHE A 287 -11.70 2.00 18.17
CA PHE A 287 -11.00 3.07 18.87
C PHE A 287 -11.28 3.07 20.37
N ILE A 288 -12.58 3.07 20.75
CA ILE A 288 -12.99 3.01 22.14
C ILE A 288 -12.45 1.75 22.84
N LYS A 289 -12.51 0.60 22.17
CA LYS A 289 -12.07 -0.68 22.73
C LYS A 289 -10.54 -0.76 22.91
N LEU A 290 -9.77 -0.39 21.88
CA LEU A 290 -8.32 -0.54 21.88
C LEU A 290 -7.64 0.47 22.82
N PHE A 291 -8.09 1.71 22.76
CA PHE A 291 -7.42 2.81 23.45
C PHE A 291 -8.12 3.23 24.76
N LYS A 292 -9.21 2.53 25.15
CA LYS A 292 -10.05 2.89 26.31
C LYS A 292 -10.46 4.38 26.27
N ALA A 293 -10.61 4.90 25.06
CA ALA A 293 -10.92 6.28 24.77
C ALA A 293 -12.44 6.53 24.85
N SER A 294 -12.83 7.79 24.88
CA SER A 294 -14.23 8.21 24.80
C SER A 294 -14.56 8.84 23.43
N LYS A 295 -15.84 9.05 23.15
CA LYS A 295 -16.27 9.83 21.98
C LYS A 295 -15.83 11.30 22.10
N GLU A 296 -15.86 11.81 23.32
CA GLU A 296 -15.47 13.16 23.67
C GLU A 296 -14.00 13.43 23.33
N GLU A 297 -13.14 12.44 23.54
CA GLU A 297 -11.70 12.57 23.22
C GLU A 297 -11.48 12.73 21.70
N LEU A 298 -12.24 12.02 20.85
CA LEU A 298 -12.17 12.21 19.41
C LEU A 298 -12.73 13.57 18.96
N ILE A 299 -13.77 14.07 19.64
CA ILE A 299 -14.33 15.40 19.40
C ILE A 299 -13.30 16.47 19.80
N GLU A 300 -12.68 16.33 20.96
CA GLU A 300 -11.63 17.23 21.44
C GLU A 300 -10.44 17.26 20.47
N TRP A 301 -10.00 16.13 19.97
CA TRP A 301 -8.93 16.06 18.98
C TRP A 301 -9.24 16.88 17.73
N TYR A 302 -10.45 16.80 17.21
CA TYR A 302 -10.89 17.55 16.05
C TYR A 302 -11.01 19.07 16.34
N GLU A 303 -11.52 19.45 17.52
CA GLU A 303 -11.91 20.82 17.81
C GLU A 303 -10.78 21.68 18.41
N HIS A 304 -9.81 21.06 19.10
CA HIS A 304 -8.78 21.79 19.84
C HIS A 304 -7.49 22.00 19.06
N ASP A 305 -7.08 21.06 18.20
CA ASP A 305 -5.90 21.22 17.35
C ASP A 305 -6.31 21.72 15.95
N LYS A 306 -6.58 23.01 15.85
CA LYS A 306 -7.02 23.62 14.57
C LYS A 306 -5.95 23.59 13.49
N ASP A 307 -4.69 23.68 13.86
CA ASP A 307 -3.59 23.66 12.90
C ASP A 307 -3.46 22.26 12.30
N HIS A 308 -3.54 21.22 13.13
CA HIS A 308 -3.54 19.84 12.69
C HIS A 308 -4.79 19.51 11.87
N THR A 309 -5.98 19.91 12.33
CA THR A 309 -7.23 19.73 11.59
C THR A 309 -7.18 20.44 10.23
N HIS A 310 -6.54 21.60 10.14
CA HIS A 310 -6.35 22.31 8.87
C HIS A 310 -5.38 21.58 7.94
N ALA A 311 -4.31 20.99 8.46
CA ALA A 311 -3.40 20.17 7.66
C ALA A 311 -4.10 18.93 7.07
N LEU A 312 -4.95 18.27 7.86
CA LEU A 312 -5.79 17.17 7.38
C LEU A 312 -6.78 17.64 6.29
N TYR A 313 -7.37 18.84 6.47
CA TYR A 313 -8.24 19.43 5.46
C TYR A 313 -7.52 19.68 4.14
N GLU A 314 -6.32 20.25 4.15
CA GLU A 314 -5.53 20.47 2.94
C GLU A 314 -5.22 19.16 2.20
N SER A 315 -4.91 18.11 2.95
CA SER A 315 -4.72 16.76 2.39
C SER A 315 -6.00 16.23 1.71
N VAL A 316 -7.16 16.44 2.34
CA VAL A 316 -8.45 16.02 1.77
C VAL A 316 -8.80 16.87 0.54
N VAL A 317 -8.55 18.19 0.57
CA VAL A 317 -8.74 19.08 -0.60
C VAL A 317 -7.92 18.59 -1.79
N ALA A 318 -6.65 18.22 -1.55
CA ALA A 318 -5.80 17.66 -2.60
C ALA A 318 -6.38 16.36 -3.19
N SER A 319 -6.91 15.48 -2.34
CA SER A 319 -7.51 14.21 -2.77
C SER A 319 -8.85 14.35 -3.50
N VAL A 320 -9.70 15.28 -3.02
CA VAL A 320 -11.05 15.53 -3.58
C VAL A 320 -10.99 16.43 -4.81
N GLY A 321 -9.87 17.16 -5.00
CA GLY A 321 -9.65 18.08 -6.14
C GLY A 321 -10.41 19.39 -6.04
N ARG A 322 -10.96 19.76 -4.89
CA ARG A 322 -11.70 21.00 -4.68
C ARG A 322 -11.77 21.43 -3.23
N GLU A 323 -11.88 22.74 -2.98
CA GLU A 323 -12.16 23.27 -1.68
C GLU A 323 -13.62 23.01 -1.24
N PHE A 324 -13.82 22.81 0.05
CA PHE A 324 -15.13 22.69 0.70
C PHE A 324 -15.10 23.38 2.07
N ARG A 325 -16.26 23.62 2.66
CA ARG A 325 -16.31 24.22 4.00
C ARG A 325 -15.92 23.18 5.05
N ILE A 326 -14.88 23.48 5.86
CA ILE A 326 -14.52 22.65 7.01
C ILE A 326 -15.71 22.59 7.96
N PRO A 327 -16.18 21.40 8.38
CA PRO A 327 -17.22 21.29 9.40
C PRO A 327 -16.77 21.96 10.71
N GLU A 328 -17.64 22.76 11.32
CA GLU A 328 -17.32 23.46 12.57
C GLU A 328 -17.19 22.50 13.76
N SER A 329 -17.93 21.38 13.72
CA SER A 329 -17.89 20.36 14.77
C SER A 329 -18.18 18.97 14.17
N ILE A 330 -17.48 17.96 14.67
CA ILE A 330 -17.71 16.55 14.36
C ILE A 330 -18.71 15.89 15.35
N ALA A 331 -19.11 16.60 16.41
CA ALA A 331 -19.90 16.06 17.50
C ALA A 331 -21.24 15.47 17.05
N ASP A 332 -21.96 16.17 16.17
CA ASP A 332 -23.24 15.71 15.65
C ASP A 332 -23.10 14.42 14.82
N PHE A 333 -22.00 14.29 14.07
CA PHE A 333 -21.68 13.10 13.30
C PHE A 333 -21.36 11.92 14.24
N ILE A 334 -20.47 12.12 15.21
CA ILE A 334 -20.09 11.09 16.20
C ILE A 334 -21.29 10.62 17.02
N ASN A 335 -22.19 11.54 17.36
CA ASN A 335 -23.39 11.20 18.12
C ASN A 335 -24.42 10.39 17.32
N LYS A 336 -24.42 10.47 15.98
CA LYS A 336 -25.23 9.62 15.10
C LYS A 336 -24.65 8.20 14.92
N LEU A 337 -23.36 8.02 15.16
CA LEU A 337 -22.68 6.72 15.12
C LEU A 337 -22.99 5.88 16.36
#